data_ef57dabf1252e0c913ad0a0bf41f5ff9
#
_entry.id   ef57dabf1252e0c913ad0a0bf41f5ff9
#
_cell.length_a   1.000
_cell.length_b   1.000
_cell.length_c   1.000
_cell.angle_alpha   90.00
_cell.angle_beta   90.00
_cell.angle_gamma   90.00
#
_symmetry.space_group_name_H-M   'P 1'
#
loop_
_entity.id
_entity.type
_entity.pdbx_description
1 polymer ?
#
loop_
_entity_poly.entity_id
_entity_poly.type
_entity_poly.pdbx_seq_one_letter_code
_entity_poly.pdbx_strand_id
1 'polypeptide(L)'
;VASMMPTCDDARPAPGPVLRQCPNRPDGCVTSCARRVSTRCSVACVHIVIMGCGRVGSTLTHSLEERGHTTAVIDSNPDAFRRLGPGFSGLTVTGLGFDREVLKEAGIERADGFAAVSSGDNSNIISARVAREQFKVETVVARIYDPGRAEVYERLGVPTVATVPWAADQVLRRLVPAGSEPAWRDQ
;
A
#
# COMPACT_ATOMS: atom_id res chain seq x y z
N VAL A 1 64.40 16.76 -15.60
CA VAL A 1 63.05 17.20 -15.94
C VAL A 1 62.16 16.78 -14.83
N ALA A 2 61.91 17.70 -13.86
CA ALA A 2 61.10 17.45 -12.66
C ALA A 2 59.63 17.71 -13.03
N SER A 3 58.80 16.68 -12.82
CA SER A 3 57.34 16.76 -12.99
C SER A 3 56.73 17.28 -11.68
N MET A 4 56.17 18.46 -11.72
CA MET A 4 55.45 19.13 -10.64
C MET A 4 54.09 18.41 -10.47
N MET A 5 53.83 17.87 -9.29
CA MET A 5 52.50 17.46 -8.85
C MET A 5 51.68 18.69 -8.44
N PRO A 6 50.40 18.80 -8.81
CA PRO A 6 49.55 19.85 -8.30
C PRO A 6 49.14 19.60 -6.86
N THR A 7 49.24 20.64 -6.04
CA THR A 7 48.82 20.70 -4.63
C THR A 7 47.30 20.68 -4.49
N CYS A 8 46.80 19.85 -3.57
CA CYS A 8 45.41 19.87 -3.10
C CYS A 8 45.15 21.11 -2.24
N ASP A 9 44.64 22.17 -2.84
CA ASP A 9 44.03 23.29 -2.11
C ASP A 9 43.10 24.04 -3.04
N ASP A 10 41.89 23.53 -3.19
CA ASP A 10 40.68 24.23 -3.67
C ASP A 10 39.43 23.31 -3.52
N ALA A 11 39.24 22.78 -2.34
CA ALA A 11 37.97 22.14 -1.98
C ALA A 11 36.97 23.23 -1.57
N ARG A 12 36.17 23.72 -2.51
CA ARG A 12 34.98 24.48 -2.15
C ARG A 12 34.07 23.60 -1.30
N PRO A 13 33.51 24.14 -0.20
CA PRO A 13 32.56 23.35 0.61
C PRO A 13 31.34 23.02 -0.24
N ALA A 14 30.97 21.76 -0.23
CA ALA A 14 29.75 21.27 -0.87
C ALA A 14 28.53 22.02 -0.33
N PRO A 15 27.58 22.43 -1.18
CA PRO A 15 26.34 23.05 -0.72
C PRO A 15 25.62 22.07 0.22
N GLY A 16 25.25 22.58 1.41
CA GLY A 16 24.50 21.85 2.40
C GLY A 16 23.19 21.25 1.83
N PRO A 17 22.60 20.26 2.51
CA PRO A 17 21.42 19.57 2.02
C PRO A 17 20.29 20.58 1.80
N VAL A 18 19.89 20.74 0.55
CA VAL A 18 18.70 21.52 0.19
C VAL A 18 17.49 20.71 0.69
N LEU A 19 16.90 21.15 1.78
CA LEU A 19 15.62 20.64 2.27
C LEU A 19 14.55 20.97 1.22
N ARG A 20 14.27 20.02 0.34
CA ARG A 20 13.09 20.11 -0.53
C ARG A 20 11.87 19.86 0.35
N GLN A 21 11.13 20.92 0.63
CA GLN A 21 9.81 20.84 1.25
C GLN A 21 8.89 20.05 0.32
N CYS A 22 8.30 18.97 0.84
CA CYS A 22 7.19 18.31 0.18
C CYS A 22 5.99 19.26 0.21
N PRO A 23 5.39 19.61 -0.95
CA PRO A 23 4.41 20.69 -1.03
C PRO A 23 3.06 20.42 -0.36
N ASN A 24 2.87 19.31 0.33
CA ASN A 24 1.58 18.93 0.93
C ASN A 24 1.70 18.34 2.34
N ARG A 25 2.53 18.93 3.24
CA ARG A 25 2.51 18.53 4.66
C ARG A 25 2.35 19.75 5.55
N PRO A 26 1.28 19.81 6.37
CA PRO A 26 1.27 20.66 7.55
C PRO A 26 2.29 20.14 8.58
N ASP A 27 2.87 21.08 9.32
CA ASP A 27 3.94 20.99 10.29
C ASP A 27 3.96 19.71 11.16
N GLY A 28 5.11 19.01 11.17
CA GLY A 28 5.41 18.04 12.22
C GLY A 28 6.17 16.76 11.87
N CYS A 29 6.60 16.51 10.65
CA CYS A 29 7.36 15.30 10.35
C CYS A 29 8.86 15.58 10.25
N VAL A 30 9.56 15.71 11.41
CA VAL A 30 11.02 15.92 11.50
C VAL A 30 11.82 14.71 11.98
N THR A 31 11.24 13.53 12.06
CA THR A 31 12.00 12.39 12.61
C THR A 31 11.70 11.11 11.86
N SER A 32 12.43 10.81 10.82
CA SER A 32 12.78 9.45 10.41
C SER A 32 13.45 9.32 9.05
N CYS A 33 13.61 10.40 8.26
CA CYS A 33 14.21 10.28 6.92
C CYS A 33 15.75 10.44 6.92
N ALA A 34 16.43 10.37 8.08
CA ALA A 34 17.87 10.67 8.22
C ALA A 34 18.79 9.44 8.14
N ARG A 35 18.33 8.27 7.70
CA ARG A 35 19.25 7.13 7.47
C ARG A 35 18.96 6.41 6.17
N ARG A 36 19.81 6.68 5.23
CA ARG A 36 20.12 6.11 3.91
C ARG A 36 19.76 7.03 2.76
N VAL A 37 20.68 7.93 2.48
CA VAL A 37 20.83 8.48 1.13
C VAL A 37 21.39 7.35 0.27
N SER A 38 20.51 6.55 -0.31
CA SER A 38 20.81 5.72 -1.46
C SER A 38 20.20 6.41 -2.67
N THR A 39 21.04 6.82 -3.57
CA THR A 39 20.78 7.46 -4.86
C THR A 39 19.94 6.56 -5.77
N ARG A 40 18.63 6.45 -5.54
CA ARG A 40 17.59 5.99 -6.46
C ARG A 40 16.21 6.02 -5.77
N CYS A 41 15.66 7.20 -5.53
CA CYS A 41 14.26 7.28 -5.13
C CYS A 41 13.55 8.31 -6.00
N SER A 42 13.17 7.90 -7.21
CA SER A 42 12.25 8.64 -8.08
C SER A 42 10.80 8.18 -7.91
N VAL A 43 10.51 7.34 -6.94
CA VAL A 43 9.13 6.93 -6.63
C VAL A 43 8.60 7.87 -5.55
N ALA A 44 7.55 8.62 -5.87
CA ALA A 44 6.85 9.46 -4.89
C ALA A 44 6.38 8.58 -3.72
N CYS A 45 6.66 9.03 -2.48
CA CYS A 45 6.16 8.37 -1.29
C CYS A 45 4.63 8.57 -1.24
N VAL A 46 3.86 7.49 -1.25
CA VAL A 46 2.40 7.50 -1.16
C VAL A 46 1.95 7.06 0.23
N HIS A 47 0.79 7.56 0.66
CA HIS A 47 0.13 7.14 1.89
C HIS A 47 -1.04 6.21 1.58
N ILE A 48 -0.99 4.98 2.08
CA ILE A 48 -2.00 3.95 1.82
C ILE A 48 -2.70 3.56 3.12
N VAL A 49 -4.03 3.62 3.12
CA VAL A 49 -4.86 3.11 4.21
C VAL A 49 -5.32 1.69 3.87
N ILE A 50 -5.08 0.75 4.78
CA ILE A 50 -5.39 -0.68 4.60
C ILE A 50 -6.42 -1.10 5.64
N MET A 51 -7.56 -1.60 5.20
CA MET A 51 -8.57 -2.18 6.07
C MET A 51 -8.45 -3.70 6.09
N GLY A 52 -8.17 -4.22 7.27
CA GLY A 52 -7.97 -5.64 7.56
C GLY A 52 -6.51 -6.02 7.75
N CYS A 53 -6.13 -6.37 8.97
CA CYS A 53 -4.78 -6.84 9.35
C CYS A 53 -4.68 -8.38 9.34
N GLY A 54 -5.28 -9.01 8.32
CA GLY A 54 -5.12 -10.43 8.04
C GLY A 54 -3.82 -10.73 7.31
N ARG A 55 -3.70 -11.97 6.79
CA ARG A 55 -2.51 -12.39 6.00
C ARG A 55 -2.24 -11.47 4.80
N VAL A 56 -3.27 -11.11 4.05
CA VAL A 56 -3.11 -10.23 2.89
C VAL A 56 -2.73 -8.82 3.33
N GLY A 57 -3.44 -8.25 4.32
CA GLY A 57 -3.19 -6.89 4.79
C GLY A 57 -1.79 -6.72 5.36
N SER A 58 -1.34 -7.62 6.25
CA SER A 58 0.01 -7.55 6.81
C SER A 58 1.11 -7.70 5.75
N THR A 59 0.95 -8.64 4.80
CA THR A 59 1.92 -8.79 3.69
C THR A 59 1.96 -7.54 2.81
N LEU A 60 0.81 -6.97 2.48
CA LEU A 60 0.72 -5.74 1.70
C LEU A 60 1.39 -4.56 2.43
N THR A 61 1.14 -4.43 3.74
CA THR A 61 1.75 -3.41 4.58
C THR A 61 3.28 -3.49 4.55
N HIS A 62 3.84 -4.67 4.80
CA HIS A 62 5.30 -4.85 4.74
C HIS A 62 5.88 -4.51 3.37
N SER A 63 5.24 -4.99 2.30
CA SER A 63 5.69 -4.71 0.93
C SER A 63 5.66 -3.22 0.57
N LEU A 64 4.72 -2.46 1.12
CA LEU A 64 4.63 -1.01 0.94
C LEU A 64 5.71 -0.28 1.74
N GLU A 65 5.94 -0.66 3.00
CA GLU A 65 6.99 -0.07 3.84
C GLU A 65 8.40 -0.33 3.28
N GLU A 66 8.67 -1.54 2.79
CA GLU A 66 9.94 -1.88 2.12
C GLU A 66 10.21 -1.00 0.90
N ARG A 67 9.15 -0.53 0.23
CA ARG A 67 9.25 0.40 -0.91
C ARG A 67 9.29 1.87 -0.49
N GLY A 68 9.25 2.17 0.82
CA GLY A 68 9.33 3.52 1.36
C GLY A 68 8.01 4.29 1.36
N HIS A 69 6.87 3.59 1.26
CA HIS A 69 5.54 4.18 1.40
C HIS A 69 5.10 4.24 2.87
N THR A 70 4.17 5.12 3.19
CA THR A 70 3.57 5.19 4.52
C THR A 70 2.24 4.45 4.55
N THR A 71 1.97 3.74 5.64
CA THR A 71 0.77 2.92 5.78
C THR A 71 0.02 3.22 7.06
N ALA A 72 -1.31 3.14 6.99
CA ALA A 72 -2.18 3.05 8.16
C ALA A 72 -3.04 1.79 8.04
N VAL A 73 -3.13 0.99 9.09
CA VAL A 73 -3.84 -0.28 9.10
C VAL A 73 -5.00 -0.24 10.07
N ILE A 74 -6.19 -0.54 9.58
CA ILE A 74 -7.43 -0.60 10.37
C ILE A 74 -7.84 -2.06 10.55
N ASP A 75 -8.14 -2.47 11.77
CA ASP A 75 -8.77 -3.77 12.05
C ASP A 75 -9.70 -3.65 13.26
N SER A 76 -10.78 -4.40 13.26
CA SER A 76 -11.70 -4.47 14.40
C SER A 76 -11.13 -5.27 15.58
N ASN A 77 -10.16 -6.15 15.30
CA ASN A 77 -9.49 -6.94 16.32
C ASN A 77 -8.07 -6.41 16.57
N PRO A 78 -7.78 -5.81 17.74
CA PRO A 78 -6.45 -5.28 18.06
C PRO A 78 -5.35 -6.36 18.08
N ASP A 79 -5.68 -7.62 18.36
CA ASP A 79 -4.72 -8.71 18.32
C ASP A 79 -4.21 -9.01 16.90
N ALA A 80 -4.94 -8.61 15.88
CA ALA A 80 -4.52 -8.78 14.50
C ALA A 80 -3.24 -8.02 14.18
N PHE A 81 -3.00 -6.88 14.82
CA PHE A 81 -1.82 -6.04 14.62
C PHE A 81 -0.49 -6.71 15.02
N ARG A 82 -0.53 -7.78 15.82
CA ARG A 82 0.67 -8.59 16.11
C ARG A 82 1.35 -9.13 14.86
N ARG A 83 0.61 -9.27 13.72
CA ARG A 83 1.17 -9.71 12.44
C ARG A 83 2.06 -8.69 11.77
N LEU A 84 1.95 -7.42 12.16
CA LEU A 84 2.81 -6.36 11.64
C LEU A 84 4.23 -6.41 12.23
N GLY A 85 4.38 -7.09 13.39
CA GLY A 85 5.67 -7.23 14.05
C GLY A 85 6.24 -5.93 14.65
N PRO A 86 7.37 -6.05 15.35
CA PRO A 86 7.96 -4.92 16.10
C PRO A 86 8.62 -3.86 15.20
N GLY A 87 8.83 -4.17 13.92
CA GLY A 87 9.44 -3.25 12.94
C GLY A 87 8.46 -2.34 12.23
N PHE A 88 7.16 -2.50 12.47
CA PHE A 88 6.13 -1.68 11.85
C PHE A 88 6.22 -0.22 12.32
N SER A 89 6.27 0.71 11.37
CA SER A 89 6.42 2.14 11.63
C SER A 89 5.18 2.97 11.29
N GLY A 90 4.17 2.34 10.69
CA GLY A 90 2.92 2.99 10.31
C GLY A 90 1.94 3.17 11.48
N LEU A 91 0.73 3.57 11.17
CA LEU A 91 -0.35 3.78 12.13
C LEU A 91 -1.24 2.55 12.21
N THR A 92 -1.63 2.15 13.42
CA THR A 92 -2.68 1.14 13.65
C THR A 92 -3.90 1.79 14.27
N VAL A 93 -5.08 1.52 13.72
CA VAL A 93 -6.35 2.05 14.21
C VAL A 93 -7.32 0.88 14.46
N THR A 94 -7.84 0.78 15.68
CA THR A 94 -8.81 -0.26 16.01
C THR A 94 -10.22 0.23 15.74
N GLY A 95 -10.94 -0.45 14.86
CA GLY A 95 -12.32 -0.07 14.56
C GLY A 95 -12.85 -0.70 13.28
N LEU A 96 -14.03 -0.27 12.89
CA LEU A 96 -14.70 -0.73 11.68
C LEU A 96 -14.24 0.14 10.49
N GLY A 97 -13.70 -0.47 9.45
CA GLY A 97 -13.12 0.23 8.32
C GLY A 97 -14.11 0.97 7.40
N PHE A 98 -15.40 0.94 7.72
CA PHE A 98 -16.44 1.78 7.08
C PHE A 98 -16.93 2.91 8.01
N ASP A 99 -16.43 2.99 9.24
CA ASP A 99 -16.71 4.08 10.15
C ASP A 99 -15.89 5.32 9.75
N ARG A 100 -16.56 6.45 9.62
CA ARG A 100 -15.93 7.69 9.17
C ARG A 100 -14.86 8.22 10.13
N GLU A 101 -15.09 8.11 11.42
CA GLU A 101 -14.15 8.61 12.41
C GLU A 101 -12.89 7.73 12.45
N VAL A 102 -13.06 6.42 12.36
CA VAL A 102 -11.96 5.44 12.23
C VAL A 102 -11.14 5.70 10.96
N LEU A 103 -11.80 5.96 9.84
CA LEU A 103 -11.13 6.29 8.59
C LEU A 103 -10.36 7.61 8.67
N LYS A 104 -10.92 8.64 9.32
CA LYS A 104 -10.22 9.92 9.55
C LYS A 104 -9.02 9.75 10.46
N GLU A 105 -9.15 8.99 11.55
CA GLU A 105 -8.04 8.66 12.44
C GLU A 105 -6.91 7.96 11.69
N ALA A 106 -7.23 7.06 10.76
CA ALA A 106 -6.27 6.42 9.86
C ALA A 106 -5.69 7.37 8.79
N GLY A 107 -6.15 8.61 8.71
CA GLY A 107 -5.64 9.61 7.78
C GLY A 107 -6.16 9.45 6.35
N ILE A 108 -7.37 8.95 6.15
CA ILE A 108 -7.98 8.71 4.83
C ILE A 108 -8.08 9.99 3.98
N GLU A 109 -8.22 11.17 4.59
CA GLU A 109 -8.34 12.45 3.91
C GLU A 109 -7.09 12.85 3.13
N ARG A 110 -5.95 12.28 3.49
CA ARG A 110 -4.65 12.49 2.84
C ARG A 110 -4.13 11.23 2.14
N ALA A 111 -4.94 10.17 2.07
CA ALA A 111 -4.52 8.92 1.48
C ALA A 111 -4.52 8.99 -0.04
N ASP A 112 -3.43 8.52 -0.64
CA ASP A 112 -3.30 8.34 -2.09
C ASP A 112 -4.03 7.06 -2.55
N GLY A 113 -4.22 6.10 -1.62
CA GLY A 113 -4.91 4.86 -1.91
C GLY A 113 -5.55 4.21 -0.69
N PHE A 114 -6.55 3.37 -0.96
CA PHE A 114 -7.26 2.59 0.04
C PHE A 114 -7.41 1.14 -0.39
N ALA A 115 -7.04 0.19 0.46
CA ALA A 115 -7.16 -1.24 0.21
C ALA A 115 -8.05 -1.91 1.26
N ALA A 116 -9.21 -2.41 0.85
CA ALA A 116 -10.10 -3.19 1.71
C ALA A 116 -9.84 -4.70 1.53
N VAL A 117 -9.14 -5.31 2.48
CA VAL A 117 -8.66 -6.70 2.39
C VAL A 117 -9.05 -7.57 3.60
N SER A 118 -10.10 -7.18 4.32
CA SER A 118 -10.63 -7.97 5.44
C SER A 118 -11.25 -9.29 4.96
N SER A 119 -11.68 -10.14 5.89
CA SER A 119 -12.30 -11.44 5.57
C SER A 119 -13.73 -11.34 5.04
N GLY A 120 -14.39 -10.18 5.15
CA GLY A 120 -15.79 -10.00 4.76
C GLY A 120 -15.95 -9.22 3.46
N ASP A 121 -16.52 -9.83 2.42
CA ASP A 121 -16.76 -9.17 1.13
C ASP A 121 -17.62 -7.92 1.28
N ASN A 122 -18.71 -7.99 2.06
CA ASN A 122 -19.60 -6.86 2.29
C ASN A 122 -18.88 -5.70 2.98
N SER A 123 -18.08 -5.97 4.00
CA SER A 123 -17.30 -4.95 4.70
C SER A 123 -16.28 -4.31 3.77
N ASN A 124 -15.61 -5.11 2.93
CA ASN A 124 -14.64 -4.61 1.96
C ASN A 124 -15.29 -3.65 0.95
N ILE A 125 -16.44 -4.02 0.43
CA ILE A 125 -17.16 -3.18 -0.54
C ILE A 125 -17.68 -1.90 0.09
N ILE A 126 -18.30 -1.99 1.27
CA ILE A 126 -18.83 -0.80 1.96
C ILE A 126 -17.70 0.18 2.25
N SER A 127 -16.59 -0.30 2.80
CA SER A 127 -15.43 0.53 3.12
C SER A 127 -14.82 1.17 1.87
N ALA A 128 -14.67 0.40 0.80
CA ALA A 128 -14.16 0.89 -0.48
C ALA A 128 -15.05 2.00 -1.06
N ARG A 129 -16.37 1.84 -1.00
CA ARG A 129 -17.33 2.87 -1.44
C ARG A 129 -17.26 4.12 -0.58
N VAL A 130 -17.18 3.97 0.75
CA VAL A 130 -17.04 5.11 1.67
C VAL A 130 -15.75 5.88 1.36
N ALA A 131 -14.62 5.20 1.21
CA ALA A 131 -13.35 5.82 0.86
C ALA A 131 -13.44 6.60 -0.45
N ARG A 132 -14.03 6.01 -1.49
CA ARG A 132 -14.13 6.62 -2.81
C ARG A 132 -15.18 7.74 -2.89
N GLU A 133 -16.39 7.49 -2.38
CA GLU A 133 -17.52 8.41 -2.56
C GLU A 133 -17.47 9.59 -1.59
N GLN A 134 -17.05 9.35 -0.33
CA GLN A 134 -17.07 10.37 0.71
C GLN A 134 -15.72 11.07 0.87
N PHE A 135 -14.63 10.33 0.84
CA PHE A 135 -13.27 10.89 1.01
C PHE A 135 -12.54 11.16 -0.30
N LYS A 136 -13.14 10.78 -1.45
CA LYS A 136 -12.61 11.04 -2.79
C LYS A 136 -11.22 10.42 -3.03
N VAL A 137 -10.90 9.31 -2.36
CA VAL A 137 -9.67 8.57 -2.63
C VAL A 137 -9.73 8.01 -4.05
N GLU A 138 -8.76 8.36 -4.88
CA GLU A 138 -8.76 8.01 -6.31
C GLU A 138 -8.49 6.52 -6.52
N THR A 139 -7.50 5.99 -5.81
CA THR A 139 -7.07 4.59 -5.95
C THR A 139 -7.68 3.76 -4.84
N VAL A 140 -8.75 3.05 -5.13
CA VAL A 140 -9.43 2.16 -4.17
C VAL A 140 -9.49 0.75 -4.70
N VAL A 141 -9.16 -0.24 -3.88
CA VAL A 141 -9.22 -1.67 -4.24
C VAL A 141 -9.93 -2.45 -3.15
N ALA A 142 -10.85 -3.32 -3.54
CA ALA A 142 -11.54 -4.23 -2.62
C ALA A 142 -11.24 -5.69 -2.94
N ARG A 143 -10.86 -6.47 -1.94
CA ARG A 143 -10.75 -7.93 -2.08
C ARG A 143 -12.11 -8.58 -1.95
N ILE A 144 -12.44 -9.46 -2.89
CA ILE A 144 -13.69 -10.21 -2.92
C ILE A 144 -13.36 -11.70 -3.07
N TYR A 145 -14.01 -12.52 -2.26
CA TYR A 145 -13.87 -13.99 -2.37
C TYR A 145 -14.79 -14.56 -3.44
N ASP A 146 -16.04 -14.07 -3.50
CA ASP A 146 -17.05 -14.53 -4.44
C ASP A 146 -16.83 -13.89 -5.83
N PRO A 147 -16.50 -14.67 -6.86
CA PRO A 147 -16.22 -14.14 -8.19
C PRO A 147 -17.45 -13.50 -8.85
N GLY A 148 -18.65 -14.02 -8.60
CA GLY A 148 -19.89 -13.42 -9.13
C GLY A 148 -20.16 -12.03 -8.55
N ARG A 149 -19.82 -11.81 -7.28
CA ARG A 149 -19.89 -10.48 -6.66
C ARG A 149 -18.82 -9.56 -7.19
N ALA A 150 -17.60 -10.02 -7.40
CA ALA A 150 -16.52 -9.21 -7.93
C ALA A 150 -16.93 -8.55 -9.24
N GLU A 151 -17.47 -9.32 -10.18
CA GLU A 151 -17.94 -8.82 -11.48
C GLU A 151 -19.04 -7.72 -11.34
N VAL A 152 -19.98 -7.91 -10.43
CA VAL A 152 -21.03 -6.90 -10.18
C VAL A 152 -20.44 -5.61 -9.65
N TYR A 153 -19.51 -5.67 -8.72
CA TYR A 153 -18.92 -4.46 -8.12
C TYR A 153 -17.94 -3.74 -9.05
N GLU A 154 -17.23 -4.46 -9.91
CA GLU A 154 -16.44 -3.85 -10.97
C GLU A 154 -17.31 -3.04 -11.93
N ARG A 155 -18.47 -3.57 -12.34
CA ARG A 155 -19.47 -2.83 -13.14
C ARG A 155 -20.00 -1.59 -12.43
N LEU A 156 -20.07 -1.60 -11.10
CA LEU A 156 -20.42 -0.45 -10.27
C LEU A 156 -19.24 0.51 -10.02
N GLY A 157 -18.10 0.25 -10.66
CA GLY A 157 -16.94 1.10 -10.65
C GLY A 157 -16.07 0.97 -9.39
N VAL A 158 -16.20 -0.10 -8.60
CA VAL A 158 -15.29 -0.42 -7.52
C VAL A 158 -14.28 -1.46 -8.01
N PRO A 159 -13.00 -1.10 -8.18
CA PRO A 159 -11.97 -2.07 -8.57
C PRO A 159 -11.87 -3.21 -7.55
N THR A 160 -11.98 -4.45 -8.03
CA THR A 160 -11.96 -5.63 -7.17
C THR A 160 -10.82 -6.58 -7.51
N VAL A 161 -10.39 -7.34 -6.49
CA VAL A 161 -9.45 -8.45 -6.66
C VAL A 161 -10.12 -9.73 -6.19
N ALA A 162 -10.52 -10.57 -7.14
CA ALA A 162 -11.11 -11.89 -6.88
C ALA A 162 -9.98 -12.90 -6.59
N THR A 163 -9.74 -13.18 -5.31
CA THR A 163 -8.58 -13.99 -4.89
C THR A 163 -8.75 -15.48 -5.10
N VAL A 164 -9.98 -16.02 -5.05
CA VAL A 164 -10.24 -17.45 -5.17
C VAL A 164 -9.99 -17.97 -6.58
N PRO A 165 -10.54 -17.38 -7.66
CA PRO A 165 -10.26 -17.81 -9.02
C PRO A 165 -8.76 -17.74 -9.37
N TRP A 166 -8.10 -16.66 -8.97
CA TRP A 166 -6.66 -16.51 -9.18
C TRP A 166 -5.85 -17.63 -8.49
N ALA A 167 -6.15 -17.92 -7.21
CA ALA A 167 -5.45 -18.97 -6.47
C ALA A 167 -5.71 -20.35 -7.08
N ALA A 168 -6.95 -20.63 -7.47
CA ALA A 168 -7.32 -21.89 -8.13
C ALA A 168 -6.59 -22.06 -9.47
N ASP A 169 -6.50 -21.00 -10.28
CA ASP A 169 -5.75 -21.02 -11.54
C ASP A 169 -4.26 -21.30 -11.31
N GLN A 170 -3.65 -20.66 -10.30
CA GLN A 170 -2.25 -20.91 -9.94
C GLN A 170 -1.98 -22.36 -9.52
N VAL A 171 -2.91 -22.98 -8.80
CA VAL A 171 -2.83 -24.40 -8.42
C VAL A 171 -3.01 -25.28 -9.65
N LEU A 172 -4.02 -25.00 -10.48
CA LEU A 172 -4.31 -25.76 -11.69
C LEU A 172 -3.12 -25.79 -12.64
N ARG A 173 -2.47 -24.65 -12.89
CA ARG A 173 -1.27 -24.54 -13.74
C ARG A 173 -0.09 -25.40 -13.27
N ARG A 174 -0.03 -25.73 -11.97
CA ARG A 174 1.01 -26.59 -11.41
C ARG A 174 0.65 -28.07 -11.41
N LEU A 175 -0.64 -28.40 -11.44
CA LEU A 175 -1.14 -29.76 -11.43
C LEU A 175 -1.26 -30.31 -12.86
N VAL A 176 -1.56 -29.46 -13.82
CA VAL A 176 -1.81 -29.86 -15.21
C VAL A 176 -0.60 -29.47 -16.07
N PRO A 177 0.05 -30.44 -16.76
CA PRO A 177 1.18 -30.14 -17.64
C PRO A 177 0.82 -29.16 -18.76
N ALA A 178 1.76 -28.31 -19.15
CA ALA A 178 1.58 -27.36 -20.23
C ALA A 178 1.22 -28.11 -21.54
N GLY A 179 0.10 -27.74 -22.15
CA GLY A 179 -0.41 -28.38 -23.39
C GLY A 179 -1.65 -29.24 -23.21
N SER A 180 -2.14 -29.46 -22.00
CA SER A 180 -3.42 -30.15 -21.71
C SER A 180 -4.56 -29.18 -21.41
N GLU A 181 -4.46 -27.92 -21.78
CA GLU A 181 -5.51 -26.92 -21.54
C GLU A 181 -6.76 -27.22 -22.38
N PRO A 182 -7.93 -27.36 -21.77
CA PRO A 182 -9.17 -27.57 -22.53
C PRO A 182 -9.55 -26.30 -23.31
N ALA A 183 -10.03 -26.48 -24.52
CA ALA A 183 -10.36 -25.43 -25.50
C ALA A 183 -11.52 -24.47 -25.10
N TRP A 184 -12.08 -24.55 -23.89
CA TRP A 184 -13.18 -23.68 -23.42
C TRP A 184 -12.73 -22.33 -22.85
N ARG A 185 -11.41 -22.06 -22.79
CA ARG A 185 -10.88 -20.77 -22.28
C ARG A 185 -11.05 -19.60 -23.24
N ASP A 186 -11.38 -19.85 -24.48
CA ASP A 186 -11.48 -18.84 -25.54
C ASP A 186 -12.93 -18.43 -25.87
N GLN A 187 -13.91 -18.69 -24.95
CA GLN A 187 -15.31 -18.32 -25.15
C GLN A 187 -15.76 -17.28 -24.14
#